data_0996fbc5383c3831cf5b32b046d80131
#
_entry.id   0996fbc5383c3831cf5b32b046d80131
#
_cell.length_a   1.000
_cell.length_b   1.000
_cell.length_c   1.000
_cell.angle_alpha   90.00
_cell.angle_beta   90.00
_cell.angle_gamma   90.00
#
_symmetry.space_group_name_H-M   'P 1'
#
loop_
_entity.id
_entity.type
_entity.pdbx_description
1 polymer ?
#
loop_
_entity_poly.entity_id
_entity_poly.type
_entity_poly.pdbx_seq_one_letter_code
_entity_poly.pdbx_strand_id
1 'polypeptide(L)'
;DHSLEVCRALWAGEPTAYASDELAFDDIWSMPSPVHENGVPIWVSGTVNRRTARRLATFGCGWIPWGADRADVVNGILGMRALQEEMGLDARPFEVQGSLPVVRNDTGDVDVPLTMEGVAPLVEAGVTDCRIAVPLPADPSGAEDVLAELVASFRAVTGRGDIEPSP
;
A
#
# COMPACT_ATOMS: atom_id res chain seq x y z
N ASP A 1 -14.34 6.37 -10.76
CA ASP A 1 -13.86 7.41 -9.83
C ASP A 1 -15.02 8.00 -9.00
N HIS A 2 -16.23 8.04 -9.56
CA HIS A 2 -17.47 8.48 -8.90
C HIS A 2 -17.67 7.91 -7.46
N SER A 3 -17.53 6.59 -7.27
CA SER A 3 -17.65 5.98 -5.93
C SER A 3 -16.63 6.51 -4.93
N LEU A 4 -15.41 6.84 -5.38
CA LEU A 4 -14.38 7.42 -4.52
C LEU A 4 -14.70 8.87 -4.13
N GLU A 5 -15.32 9.62 -5.02
CA GLU A 5 -15.82 10.97 -4.74
C GLU A 5 -16.92 10.94 -3.67
N VAL A 6 -17.89 10.02 -3.82
CA VAL A 6 -18.93 9.78 -2.83
C VAL A 6 -18.35 9.39 -1.47
N CYS A 7 -17.41 8.45 -1.43
CA CYS A 7 -16.76 8.04 -0.19
C CYS A 7 -16.08 9.24 0.50
N ARG A 8 -15.34 10.06 -0.25
CA ARG A 8 -14.67 11.24 0.31
C ARG A 8 -15.67 12.26 0.85
N ALA A 9 -16.77 12.48 0.15
CA ALA A 9 -17.83 13.37 0.62
C ALA A 9 -18.41 12.83 1.94
N LEU A 10 -18.75 11.56 2.03
CA LEU A 10 -19.28 10.93 3.24
C LEU A 10 -18.28 10.92 4.42
N TRP A 11 -16.98 10.91 4.15
CA TRP A 11 -15.93 10.92 5.18
C TRP A 11 -15.62 12.32 5.74
N ALA A 12 -16.20 13.37 5.19
CA ALA A 12 -15.95 14.74 5.65
C ALA A 12 -16.45 15.02 7.09
N GLY A 13 -17.24 14.11 7.69
CA GLY A 13 -17.69 14.23 9.09
C GLY A 13 -18.86 15.19 9.30
N GLU A 14 -19.48 15.64 8.22
CA GLU A 14 -20.64 16.53 8.20
C GLU A 14 -21.81 15.86 7.47
N PRO A 15 -23.07 16.33 7.66
CA PRO A 15 -24.17 15.90 6.82
C PRO A 15 -23.84 16.16 5.36
N THR A 16 -23.84 15.13 4.56
CA THR A 16 -23.36 15.19 3.18
C THR A 16 -24.52 15.17 2.21
N ALA A 17 -24.52 16.12 1.30
CA ALA A 17 -25.32 16.11 0.08
C ALA A 17 -24.42 15.74 -1.11
N TYR A 18 -24.93 14.92 -2.00
CA TYR A 18 -24.26 14.56 -3.23
C TYR A 18 -25.25 14.45 -4.38
N ALA A 19 -24.89 14.96 -5.55
CA ALA A 19 -25.73 14.88 -6.73
C ALA A 19 -24.91 14.64 -7.99
N SER A 20 -25.29 13.63 -8.73
CA SER A 20 -24.79 13.29 -10.06
C SER A 20 -25.93 12.71 -10.91
N ASP A 21 -25.64 12.40 -12.17
CA ASP A 21 -26.63 11.74 -13.04
C ASP A 21 -27.03 10.33 -12.56
N GLU A 22 -26.17 9.68 -11.77
CA GLU A 22 -26.36 8.29 -11.33
C GLU A 22 -26.84 8.18 -9.88
N LEU A 23 -26.51 9.16 -9.03
CA LEU A 23 -26.78 9.10 -7.60
C LEU A 23 -27.02 10.51 -7.03
N ALA A 24 -28.11 10.66 -6.28
CA ALA A 24 -28.38 11.88 -5.51
C ALA A 24 -28.86 11.51 -4.11
N PHE A 25 -28.34 12.20 -3.11
CA PHE A 25 -28.80 12.12 -1.73
C PHE A 25 -28.53 13.43 -0.99
N ASP A 26 -29.20 13.63 0.11
CA ASP A 26 -29.08 14.82 0.96
C ASP A 26 -29.13 14.39 2.44
N ASP A 27 -28.49 15.15 3.29
CA ASP A 27 -28.48 14.98 4.76
C ASP A 27 -28.09 13.56 5.24
N ILE A 28 -27.11 12.95 4.57
CA ILE A 28 -26.59 11.63 4.96
C ILE A 28 -25.36 11.78 5.85
N TRP A 29 -25.40 11.10 6.99
CA TRP A 29 -24.29 10.98 7.93
C TRP A 29 -23.56 9.65 7.77
N SER A 30 -22.24 9.70 7.68
CA SER A 30 -21.38 8.51 7.76
C SER A 30 -20.81 8.40 9.18
N MET A 31 -21.25 7.38 9.90
CA MET A 31 -20.80 7.14 11.28
C MET A 31 -20.31 5.70 11.47
N PRO A 32 -19.17 5.48 12.16
CA PRO A 32 -18.30 6.50 12.74
C PRO A 32 -17.54 7.31 11.68
N SER A 33 -17.21 8.54 11.96
CA SER A 33 -16.33 9.33 11.11
C SER A 33 -14.91 8.76 11.10
N PRO A 34 -14.16 8.87 9.98
CA PRO A 34 -12.75 8.47 9.93
C PRO A 34 -11.93 9.19 11.00
N VAL A 35 -10.95 8.47 11.56
CA VAL A 35 -10.02 9.04 12.55
C VAL A 35 -9.08 10.07 11.92
N HIS A 36 -8.74 9.88 10.63
CA HIS A 36 -7.89 10.80 9.89
C HIS A 36 -8.72 11.94 9.27
N GLU A 37 -8.25 13.17 9.40
CA GLU A 37 -8.91 14.36 8.86
C GLU A 37 -9.19 14.31 7.35
N ASN A 38 -8.33 13.58 6.60
CA ASN A 38 -8.47 13.42 5.15
C ASN A 38 -9.28 12.18 4.74
N GLY A 39 -9.98 11.55 5.68
CA GLY A 39 -10.73 10.32 5.44
C GLY A 39 -9.86 9.06 5.52
N VAL A 40 -10.39 7.95 5.02
CA VAL A 40 -9.68 6.66 5.00
C VAL A 40 -8.59 6.68 3.93
N PRO A 41 -7.34 6.26 4.24
CA PRO A 41 -6.27 6.15 3.23
C PRO A 41 -6.67 5.21 2.08
N ILE A 42 -6.54 5.70 0.85
CA ILE A 42 -6.90 4.95 -0.36
C ILE A 42 -5.64 4.48 -1.08
N TRP A 43 -5.49 3.17 -1.23
CA TRP A 43 -4.45 2.58 -2.06
C TRP A 43 -5.02 2.19 -3.43
N VAL A 44 -4.40 2.72 -4.47
CA VAL A 44 -4.81 2.48 -5.86
C VAL A 44 -4.07 1.27 -6.41
N SER A 45 -4.80 0.28 -6.87
CA SER A 45 -4.26 -0.95 -7.44
C SER A 45 -4.30 -0.91 -8.97
N GLY A 46 -3.23 -1.36 -9.62
CA GLY A 46 -3.19 -1.46 -11.09
C GLY A 46 -1.79 -1.36 -11.69
N THR A 47 -1.72 -1.46 -13.02
CA THR A 47 -0.50 -1.24 -13.81
C THR A 47 -0.28 0.25 -14.07
N VAL A 48 0.94 0.61 -14.53
CA VAL A 48 1.26 1.96 -14.98
C VAL A 48 0.45 2.29 -16.23
N ASN A 49 -0.53 3.15 -16.10
CA ASN A 49 -1.34 3.68 -17.20
C ASN A 49 -2.01 4.99 -16.77
N ARG A 50 -2.50 5.77 -17.76
CA ARG A 50 -3.08 7.11 -17.52
C ARG A 50 -4.26 7.12 -16.54
N ARG A 51 -5.07 6.05 -16.50
CA ARG A 51 -6.20 5.94 -15.57
C ARG A 51 -5.71 5.73 -14.13
N THR A 52 -4.78 4.80 -13.93
CA THR A 52 -4.18 4.52 -12.61
C THR A 52 -3.42 5.75 -12.10
N ALA A 53 -2.62 6.40 -12.95
CA ALA A 53 -1.87 7.61 -12.61
C ALA A 53 -2.79 8.75 -12.15
N ARG A 54 -3.89 9.01 -12.90
CA ARG A 54 -4.87 10.03 -12.54
C ARG A 54 -5.57 9.69 -11.21
N ARG A 55 -6.01 8.43 -11.05
CA ARG A 55 -6.69 7.99 -9.82
C ARG A 55 -5.78 8.10 -8.61
N LEU A 56 -4.51 7.72 -8.75
CA LEU A 56 -3.52 7.85 -7.69
C LEU A 56 -3.30 9.32 -7.30
N ALA A 57 -3.10 10.20 -8.25
CA ALA A 57 -2.91 11.63 -8.00
C ALA A 57 -4.14 12.31 -7.37
N THR A 58 -5.35 11.86 -7.77
CA THR A 58 -6.60 12.49 -7.29
C THR A 58 -7.04 11.96 -5.93
N PHE A 59 -6.96 10.65 -5.71
CA PHE A 59 -7.57 9.99 -4.57
C PHE A 59 -6.59 9.22 -3.69
N GLY A 60 -5.47 8.75 -4.28
CA GLY A 60 -4.60 7.77 -3.63
C GLY A 60 -3.57 8.40 -2.71
N CYS A 61 -3.22 7.67 -1.65
CA CYS A 61 -2.03 7.87 -0.84
C CYS A 61 -0.96 6.82 -1.13
N GLY A 62 -1.34 5.69 -1.75
CA GLY A 62 -0.42 4.60 -2.07
C GLY A 62 -0.82 3.85 -3.34
N TRP A 63 0.16 3.13 -3.90
CA TRP A 63 0.02 2.33 -5.11
C TRP A 63 0.38 0.86 -4.86
N ILE A 64 -0.48 -0.03 -5.34
CA ILE A 64 -0.29 -1.48 -5.36
C ILE A 64 -0.07 -1.92 -6.81
N PRO A 65 1.18 -2.12 -7.24
CA PRO A 65 1.49 -2.51 -8.62
C PRO A 65 0.98 -3.91 -8.97
N TRP A 66 0.60 -4.10 -10.23
CA TRP A 66 0.14 -5.36 -10.80
C TRP A 66 0.95 -5.79 -12.01
N GLY A 67 0.86 -7.08 -12.36
CA GLY A 67 1.47 -7.64 -13.57
C GLY A 67 2.97 -7.38 -13.66
N ALA A 68 3.41 -6.83 -14.78
CA ALA A 68 4.82 -6.52 -15.02
C ALA A 68 5.39 -5.51 -14.02
N ASP A 69 4.63 -4.50 -13.64
CA ASP A 69 5.05 -3.46 -12.68
C ASP A 69 5.23 -4.02 -11.25
N ARG A 70 4.52 -5.11 -10.92
CA ARG A 70 4.75 -5.85 -9.67
C ARG A 70 6.03 -6.69 -9.73
N ALA A 71 6.32 -7.27 -10.89
CA ALA A 71 7.54 -8.07 -11.08
C ALA A 71 8.80 -7.20 -11.12
N ASP A 72 8.68 -5.98 -11.63
CA ASP A 72 9.73 -4.96 -11.68
C ASP A 72 9.21 -3.66 -11.08
N VAL A 73 9.12 -3.62 -9.76
CA VAL A 73 8.57 -2.48 -9.02
C VAL A 73 9.42 -1.22 -9.19
N VAL A 74 10.72 -1.36 -9.39
CA VAL A 74 11.64 -0.23 -9.59
C VAL A 74 11.26 0.54 -10.85
N ASN A 75 11.18 -0.16 -12.00
CA ASN A 75 10.76 0.46 -13.25
C ASN A 75 9.28 0.89 -13.20
N GLY A 76 8.43 0.16 -12.48
CA GLY A 76 7.05 0.55 -12.24
C GLY A 76 6.93 1.90 -11.53
N ILE A 77 7.70 2.14 -10.47
CA ILE A 77 7.73 3.42 -9.73
C ILE A 77 8.20 4.56 -10.65
N LEU A 78 9.30 4.34 -11.37
CA LEU A 78 9.83 5.33 -12.30
C LEU A 78 8.81 5.66 -13.40
N GLY A 79 8.19 4.64 -13.98
CA GLY A 79 7.16 4.80 -15.01
C GLY A 79 5.92 5.54 -14.50
N MET A 80 5.46 5.26 -13.27
CA MET A 80 4.32 5.95 -12.67
C MET A 80 4.61 7.43 -12.47
N ARG A 81 5.78 7.78 -11.93
CA ARG A 81 6.20 9.17 -11.73
C ARG A 81 6.34 9.93 -13.05
N ALA A 82 7.02 9.33 -14.03
CA ALA A 82 7.18 9.93 -15.35
C ALA A 82 5.83 10.17 -16.04
N LEU A 83 4.89 9.23 -15.90
CA LEU A 83 3.55 9.36 -16.49
C LEU A 83 2.72 10.45 -15.79
N GLN A 84 2.83 10.59 -14.47
CA GLN A 84 2.18 11.68 -13.73
C GLN A 84 2.74 13.04 -14.17
N GLU A 85 4.05 13.16 -14.34
CA GLU A 85 4.72 14.37 -14.85
C GLU A 85 4.27 14.70 -16.29
N GLU A 86 4.29 13.71 -17.20
CA GLU A 86 3.81 13.87 -18.59
C GLU A 86 2.36 14.37 -18.63
N MET A 87 1.53 13.91 -17.71
CA MET A 87 0.13 14.30 -17.62
C MET A 87 -0.11 15.65 -16.92
N GLY A 88 0.94 16.28 -16.40
CA GLY A 88 0.83 17.52 -15.61
C GLY A 88 0.03 17.35 -14.33
N LEU A 89 0.03 16.15 -13.74
CA LEU A 89 -0.65 15.88 -12.48
C LEU A 89 0.19 16.39 -11.31
N ASP A 90 -0.48 16.84 -10.25
CA ASP A 90 0.18 17.16 -8.99
C ASP A 90 0.75 15.88 -8.37
N ALA A 91 2.02 15.64 -8.63
CA ALA A 91 2.74 14.45 -8.20
C ALA A 91 3.06 14.54 -6.71
N ARG A 92 2.10 14.24 -5.86
CA ARG A 92 2.33 14.07 -4.43
C ARG A 92 3.17 12.82 -4.18
N PRO A 93 4.01 12.81 -3.13
CA PRO A 93 4.60 11.56 -2.66
C PRO A 93 3.51 10.53 -2.38
N PHE A 94 3.68 9.32 -2.88
CA PHE A 94 2.79 8.21 -2.62
C PHE A 94 3.56 7.01 -2.09
N GLU A 95 2.91 6.24 -1.25
CA GLU A 95 3.43 4.98 -0.74
C GLU A 95 3.39 3.91 -1.83
N VAL A 96 4.27 2.92 -1.76
CA VAL A 96 4.34 1.84 -2.74
C VAL A 96 4.45 0.50 -2.07
N GLN A 97 3.55 -0.42 -2.42
CA GLN A 97 3.68 -1.80 -2.01
C GLN A 97 4.63 -2.55 -2.96
N GLY A 98 5.71 -3.12 -2.39
CA GLY A 98 6.62 -4.02 -3.08
C GLY A 98 6.49 -5.45 -2.57
N SER A 99 6.64 -6.43 -3.46
CA SER A 99 6.69 -7.84 -3.08
C SER A 99 8.14 -8.23 -2.81
N LEU A 100 8.41 -8.73 -1.60
CA LEU A 100 9.71 -9.29 -1.23
C LEU A 100 9.76 -10.76 -1.68
N PRO A 101 10.65 -11.12 -2.62
CA PRO A 101 10.82 -12.50 -3.03
C PRO A 101 11.33 -13.36 -1.87
N VAL A 102 10.68 -14.49 -1.65
CA VAL A 102 11.10 -15.45 -0.63
C VAL A 102 12.23 -16.31 -1.16
N VAL A 103 13.35 -16.31 -0.47
CA VAL A 103 14.47 -17.22 -0.72
C VAL A 103 14.27 -18.48 0.12
N ARG A 104 14.60 -19.64 -0.46
CA ARG A 104 14.50 -20.94 0.22
C ARG A 104 15.88 -21.59 0.31
N ASN A 105 16.10 -22.26 1.43
CA ASN A 105 17.30 -23.09 1.64
C ASN A 105 17.21 -24.43 0.89
N ASP A 106 18.25 -25.24 0.99
CA ASP A 106 18.35 -26.55 0.31
C ASP A 106 17.28 -27.56 0.76
N THR A 107 16.67 -27.37 1.94
CA THR A 107 15.58 -28.20 2.46
C THR A 107 14.20 -27.72 2.00
N GLY A 108 14.14 -26.55 1.35
CA GLY A 108 12.91 -25.95 0.85
C GLY A 108 12.22 -25.02 1.86
N ASP A 109 12.81 -24.85 3.05
CA ASP A 109 12.33 -23.92 4.07
C ASP A 109 12.69 -22.48 3.71
N VAL A 110 11.97 -21.52 4.30
CA VAL A 110 12.26 -20.10 4.11
C VAL A 110 13.60 -19.75 4.78
N ASP A 111 14.53 -19.24 3.98
CA ASP A 111 15.77 -18.63 4.50
C ASP A 111 15.46 -17.16 4.83
N VAL A 112 15.13 -16.90 6.09
CA VAL A 112 14.71 -15.55 6.54
C VAL A 112 15.85 -14.54 6.37
N PRO A 113 17.10 -14.79 6.83
CA PRO A 113 18.20 -13.85 6.63
C PRO A 113 18.40 -13.49 5.16
N LEU A 114 18.51 -14.47 4.28
CA LEU A 114 18.74 -14.23 2.86
C LEU A 114 17.54 -13.58 2.17
N THR A 115 16.32 -13.88 2.60
CA THR A 115 15.10 -13.18 2.14
C THR A 115 15.16 -11.71 2.51
N MET A 116 15.61 -11.36 3.71
CA MET A 116 15.65 -9.98 4.19
C MET A 116 16.72 -9.12 3.50
N GLU A 117 17.74 -9.71 2.89
CA GLU A 117 18.70 -8.96 2.04
C GLU A 117 18.01 -8.25 0.87
N GLY A 118 16.87 -8.75 0.41
CA GLY A 118 16.06 -8.11 -0.63
C GLY A 118 15.32 -6.84 -0.19
N VAL A 119 15.29 -6.51 1.10
CA VAL A 119 14.55 -5.34 1.62
C VAL A 119 15.24 -4.03 1.24
N ALA A 120 16.56 -3.92 1.42
CA ALA A 120 17.29 -2.68 1.17
C ALA A 120 17.14 -2.19 -0.28
N PRO A 121 17.32 -3.02 -1.32
CA PRO A 121 17.08 -2.60 -2.70
C PRO A 121 15.64 -2.11 -2.98
N LEU A 122 14.63 -2.71 -2.34
CA LEU A 122 13.24 -2.28 -2.47
C LEU A 122 13.03 -0.91 -1.84
N VAL A 123 13.58 -0.68 -0.65
CA VAL A 123 13.50 0.61 0.05
C VAL A 123 14.21 1.71 -0.75
N GLU A 124 15.40 1.44 -1.27
CA GLU A 124 16.15 2.36 -2.13
C GLU A 124 15.37 2.73 -3.40
N ALA A 125 14.61 1.78 -3.96
CA ALA A 125 13.74 2.03 -5.11
C ALA A 125 12.52 2.88 -4.78
N GLY A 126 12.18 3.04 -3.49
CA GLY A 126 11.05 3.82 -3.02
C GLY A 126 9.83 2.99 -2.60
N VAL A 127 10.01 1.69 -2.36
CA VAL A 127 8.98 0.86 -1.72
C VAL A 127 8.85 1.25 -0.25
N THR A 128 7.63 1.48 0.20
CA THR A 128 7.31 1.89 1.58
C THR A 128 6.63 0.80 2.39
N ASP A 129 6.00 -0.15 1.70
CA ASP A 129 5.29 -1.30 2.26
C ASP A 129 5.80 -2.60 1.63
N CYS A 130 6.51 -3.42 2.40
CA CYS A 130 7.03 -4.70 1.93
C CYS A 130 6.06 -5.83 2.23
N ARG A 131 5.53 -6.46 1.19
CA ARG A 131 4.70 -7.65 1.29
C ARG A 131 5.54 -8.93 1.10
N ILE A 132 5.46 -9.82 2.07
CA ILE A 132 6.02 -11.18 1.98
C ILE A 132 4.90 -12.23 1.98
N ALA A 133 5.07 -13.32 1.26
CA ALA A 133 4.13 -14.44 1.24
C ALA A 133 4.85 -15.71 1.65
N VAL A 134 4.62 -16.15 2.88
CA VAL A 134 5.19 -17.38 3.45
C VAL A 134 4.07 -18.32 3.90
N PRO A 135 4.26 -19.65 3.81
CA PRO A 135 3.35 -20.59 4.44
C PRO A 135 3.50 -20.47 5.98
N LEU A 136 2.39 -20.46 6.68
CA LEU A 136 2.36 -20.49 8.13
C LEU A 136 2.00 -21.90 8.62
N PRO A 137 2.57 -22.36 9.76
CA PRO A 137 2.09 -23.55 10.45
C PRO A 137 0.60 -23.50 10.76
N ALA A 138 -0.03 -24.67 10.80
CA ALA A 138 -1.46 -24.74 11.13
C ALA A 138 -1.76 -24.50 12.59
N ASP A 139 -0.79 -24.74 13.48
CA ASP A 139 -0.93 -24.45 14.90
C ASP A 139 -0.62 -22.95 15.20
N PRO A 140 -1.40 -22.30 16.07
CA PRO A 140 -1.24 -20.88 16.33
C PRO A 140 0.13 -20.48 16.90
N SER A 141 0.72 -21.31 17.77
CA SER A 141 2.02 -21.01 18.38
C SER A 141 3.14 -21.02 17.36
N GLY A 142 3.19 -22.04 16.48
CA GLY A 142 4.17 -22.08 15.40
C GLY A 142 4.00 -20.95 14.39
N ALA A 143 2.76 -20.54 14.12
CA ALA A 143 2.50 -19.39 13.26
C ALA A 143 3.00 -18.08 13.90
N GLU A 144 2.79 -17.90 15.21
CA GLU A 144 3.28 -16.75 15.97
C GLU A 144 4.81 -16.68 15.95
N ASP A 145 5.50 -17.81 16.16
CA ASP A 145 6.95 -17.88 16.14
C ASP A 145 7.52 -17.46 14.77
N VAL A 146 6.96 -17.95 13.67
CA VAL A 146 7.37 -17.58 12.30
C VAL A 146 7.14 -16.09 12.05
N LEU A 147 6.00 -15.55 12.45
CA LEU A 147 5.70 -14.12 12.28
C LEU A 147 6.63 -13.24 13.12
N ALA A 148 6.91 -13.65 14.36
CA ALA A 148 7.83 -12.93 15.24
C ALA A 148 9.25 -12.88 14.68
N GLU A 149 9.76 -14.00 14.14
CA GLU A 149 11.06 -14.05 13.47
C GLU A 149 11.12 -13.13 12.26
N LEU A 150 10.11 -13.18 11.38
CA LEU A 150 10.04 -12.33 10.20
C LEU A 150 10.03 -10.85 10.57
N VAL A 151 9.21 -10.45 11.55
CA VAL A 151 9.11 -9.08 12.03
C VAL A 151 10.43 -8.60 12.65
N ALA A 152 11.04 -9.43 13.51
CA ALA A 152 12.31 -9.09 14.14
C ALA A 152 13.43 -8.91 13.10
N SER A 153 13.51 -9.83 12.12
CA SER A 153 14.50 -9.76 11.04
C SER A 153 14.28 -8.53 10.15
N PHE A 154 13.03 -8.20 9.80
CA PHE A 154 12.71 -7.01 9.03
C PHE A 154 13.09 -5.71 9.77
N ARG A 155 12.79 -5.65 11.07
CA ARG A 155 13.17 -4.50 11.91
C ARG A 155 14.69 -4.33 11.98
N ALA A 156 15.42 -5.43 12.11
CA ALA A 156 16.88 -5.40 12.15
C ALA A 156 17.50 -4.80 10.88
N VAL A 157 17.00 -5.19 9.69
CA VAL A 157 17.53 -4.70 8.40
C VAL A 157 17.07 -3.27 8.07
N THR A 158 15.92 -2.83 8.59
CA THR A 158 15.38 -1.48 8.34
C THR A 158 15.80 -0.45 9.39
N GLY A 159 16.47 -0.86 10.46
CA GLY A 159 16.83 0.02 11.59
C GLY A 159 15.61 0.57 12.35
N ARG A 160 14.41 0.02 12.11
CA ARG A 160 13.20 0.38 12.83
C ARG A 160 13.17 -0.41 14.15
N GLY A 161 13.60 0.22 15.23
CA GLY A 161 13.42 -0.29 16.59
C GLY A 161 11.94 -0.48 16.95
N ASP A 162 11.68 -0.96 18.17
CA ASP A 162 10.32 -1.12 18.67
C ASP A 162 9.53 0.18 18.52
N ILE A 163 8.50 0.14 17.67
CA ILE A 163 7.52 1.21 17.64
C ILE A 163 6.70 1.02 18.90
N GLU A 164 6.88 1.88 19.91
CA GLU A 164 5.92 1.95 21.00
C GLU A 164 4.53 2.17 20.37
N PRO A 165 3.51 1.38 20.76
CA PRO A 165 2.16 1.62 20.29
C PRO A 165 1.79 3.06 20.66
N SER A 166 1.43 3.87 19.67
CA SER A 166 0.91 5.20 19.92
C SER A 166 -0.32 5.09 20.82
N PRO A 167 -0.42 5.93 21.86
CA PRO A 167 -1.52 5.93 22.81
C PRO A 167 -2.89 6.17 22.18
#